data_66a3918f435462d6cc08dfda21574fe0
#
_entry.id   66a3918f435462d6cc08dfda21574fe0
#
_cell.length_a   1.000
_cell.length_b   1.000
_cell.length_c   1.000
_cell.angle_alpha   90.00
_cell.angle_beta   90.00
_cell.angle_gamma   90.00
#
_symmetry.space_group_name_H-M   'P 1'
#
loop_
_entity.id
_entity.type
_entity.pdbx_description
1 polymer ?
#
loop_
_entity_poly.entity_id
_entity_poly.type
_entity_poly.pdbx_seq_one_letter_code
_entity_poly.pdbx_strand_id
1 'polypeptide(L)'
;MISGKDIILISGIEWDVLWQGSHEISQRLAQAGNRVLYIENIGVRTPTWRDKRRIARRLKRWSTSLFSNGVRQVAPNLFVCSPIVMPPFGQLRQRYLNRRLLSLISRVAASLGIHDAILWTFLPTDTALDLINLFRTKSSSPVIYHCTADFSELTPETSQLRKSEREILKLSDLVFVTCRQLAAYCEPWNDNVHIFPNGVNFQIFNKNGHSSSSDVSILSSTPRPIIGYIGGLHRFVDFDLLTEMVRLRPEWSWVFVGPIQTSVDRLAQFSNVYLLGEQRHESLPRFLRYFDVCIVPYIKSSATATVVPTKVNEYLAAGKPVVSTELPTICDFNKRHHVLITAPPQADDFLQAIDESLRLPTDPETIAYRKRVARLNDWQVHLDAMSTLIESELGKRG
;
A
#
# COMPACT_ATOMS: atom_id res chain seq x y z
N MET A 1 -11.09 -17.26 -6.59
CA MET A 1 -10.93 -16.57 -5.28
C MET A 1 -11.70 -17.34 -4.21
N ILE A 2 -11.12 -17.53 -3.00
CA ILE A 2 -11.82 -18.17 -1.86
C ILE A 2 -13.12 -17.45 -1.55
N SER A 3 -14.12 -18.19 -1.07
CA SER A 3 -15.43 -17.66 -0.70
C SER A 3 -16.01 -18.39 0.51
N GLY A 4 -16.98 -17.75 1.18
CA GLY A 4 -17.67 -18.34 2.34
C GLY A 4 -16.79 -18.57 3.57
N LYS A 5 -15.65 -17.86 3.67
CA LYS A 5 -14.69 -17.96 4.77
C LYS A 5 -14.79 -16.75 5.70
N ASP A 6 -14.43 -16.96 6.95
CA ASP A 6 -14.15 -15.89 7.89
C ASP A 6 -12.68 -15.48 7.79
N ILE A 7 -12.41 -14.18 7.72
CA ILE A 7 -11.05 -13.66 7.57
C ILE A 7 -10.84 -12.51 8.56
N ILE A 8 -9.79 -12.59 9.37
CA ILE A 8 -9.33 -11.49 10.22
C ILE A 8 -8.06 -10.93 9.59
N LEU A 9 -8.14 -9.70 9.10
CA LEU A 9 -7.04 -9.01 8.46
C LEU A 9 -6.48 -7.93 9.39
N ILE A 10 -5.19 -8.03 9.71
CA ILE A 10 -4.50 -7.14 10.65
C ILE A 10 -3.60 -6.19 9.87
N SER A 11 -3.90 -4.88 9.91
CA SER A 11 -3.18 -3.85 9.17
C SER A 11 -2.75 -2.68 10.05
N GLY A 12 -1.64 -2.04 9.68
CA GLY A 12 -1.19 -0.77 10.27
C GLY A 12 -1.87 0.46 9.70
N ILE A 13 -2.67 0.29 8.65
CA ILE A 13 -3.28 1.38 7.89
C ILE A 13 -4.72 1.60 8.35
N GLU A 14 -5.08 2.85 8.66
CA GLU A 14 -6.46 3.22 8.98
C GLU A 14 -7.33 3.17 7.72
N TRP A 15 -8.56 2.67 7.84
CA TRP A 15 -9.47 2.48 6.71
C TRP A 15 -9.81 3.77 5.95
N ASP A 16 -9.95 4.89 6.67
CA ASP A 16 -10.32 6.17 6.06
C ASP A 16 -9.12 7.05 5.65
N VAL A 17 -7.96 6.44 5.50
CA VAL A 17 -6.74 7.11 5.04
C VAL A 17 -6.45 6.70 3.60
N LEU A 18 -5.29 7.04 3.07
CA LEU A 18 -4.86 6.73 1.72
C LEU A 18 -5.08 5.23 1.39
N TRP A 19 -5.81 4.97 0.31
CA TRP A 19 -6.13 3.63 -0.18
C TRP A 19 -4.87 2.84 -0.52
N GLN A 20 -4.75 1.62 -0.01
CA GLN A 20 -3.58 0.75 -0.17
C GLN A 20 -3.99 -0.71 -0.40
N GLY A 21 -3.00 -1.58 -0.67
CA GLY A 21 -3.21 -2.98 -0.97
C GLY A 21 -4.04 -3.74 0.07
N SER A 22 -3.87 -3.47 1.37
CA SER A 22 -4.68 -4.12 2.41
C SER A 22 -6.18 -3.78 2.32
N HIS A 23 -6.54 -2.57 1.89
CA HIS A 23 -7.91 -2.16 1.64
C HIS A 23 -8.49 -2.89 0.42
N GLU A 24 -7.74 -2.91 -0.69
CA GLU A 24 -8.14 -3.57 -1.92
C GLU A 24 -8.36 -5.07 -1.72
N ILE A 25 -7.43 -5.74 -1.03
CA ILE A 25 -7.53 -7.16 -0.67
C ILE A 25 -8.78 -7.41 0.17
N SER A 26 -8.99 -6.62 1.23
CA SER A 26 -10.14 -6.78 2.13
C SER A 26 -11.46 -6.59 1.40
N GLN A 27 -11.56 -5.57 0.56
CA GLN A 27 -12.77 -5.27 -0.19
C GLN A 27 -13.10 -6.38 -1.19
N ARG A 28 -12.11 -6.86 -1.96
CA ARG A 28 -12.31 -7.93 -2.94
C ARG A 28 -12.65 -9.26 -2.28
N LEU A 29 -12.02 -9.59 -1.15
CA LEU A 29 -12.37 -10.79 -0.39
C LEU A 29 -13.80 -10.72 0.14
N ALA A 30 -14.24 -9.55 0.63
CA ALA A 30 -15.63 -9.36 1.08
C ALA A 30 -16.63 -9.45 -0.09
N GLN A 31 -16.31 -8.88 -1.25
CA GLN A 31 -17.10 -8.97 -2.48
C GLN A 31 -17.22 -10.42 -3.00
N ALA A 32 -16.21 -11.26 -2.76
CA ALA A 32 -16.25 -12.69 -3.08
C ALA A 32 -17.10 -13.52 -2.10
N GLY A 33 -17.79 -12.89 -1.14
CA GLY A 33 -18.68 -13.56 -0.19
C GLY A 33 -18.01 -14.04 1.09
N ASN A 34 -16.78 -13.61 1.38
CA ASN A 34 -16.13 -13.85 2.66
C ASN A 34 -16.57 -12.79 3.68
N ARG A 35 -16.64 -13.15 4.96
CA ARG A 35 -16.82 -12.20 6.05
C ARG A 35 -15.46 -11.73 6.54
N VAL A 36 -15.16 -10.43 6.36
CA VAL A 36 -13.86 -9.85 6.63
C VAL A 36 -13.94 -8.88 7.81
N LEU A 37 -13.12 -9.12 8.83
CA LEU A 37 -12.86 -8.20 9.94
C LEU A 37 -11.49 -7.56 9.75
N TYR A 38 -11.48 -6.31 9.31
CA TYR A 38 -10.26 -5.51 9.16
C TYR A 38 -9.94 -4.85 10.50
N ILE A 39 -8.81 -5.23 11.10
CA ILE A 39 -8.31 -4.65 12.34
C ILE A 39 -7.26 -3.62 11.99
N GLU A 40 -7.60 -2.34 12.18
CA GLU A 40 -6.72 -1.24 11.81
C GLU A 40 -5.82 -0.81 12.96
N ASN A 41 -4.65 -0.29 12.60
CA ASN A 41 -3.81 0.56 13.45
C ASN A 41 -3.33 -0.06 14.76
N ILE A 42 -2.85 -1.28 14.70
CA ILE A 42 -2.12 -1.92 15.82
C ILE A 42 -0.64 -1.45 15.85
N GLY A 43 -0.41 -0.22 15.49
CA GLY A 43 0.79 0.62 15.60
C GLY A 43 2.15 -0.05 15.39
N VAL A 44 2.89 0.43 14.36
CA VAL A 44 4.31 0.08 14.15
C VAL A 44 5.22 1.01 14.98
N ARG A 45 4.73 2.17 15.39
CA ARG A 45 5.50 3.19 16.10
C ARG A 45 4.72 3.82 17.25
N THR A 46 5.45 4.29 18.25
CA THR A 46 4.92 5.11 19.35
C THR A 46 4.33 6.43 18.79
N PRO A 47 3.09 6.80 19.15
CA PRO A 47 2.51 8.09 18.77
C PRO A 47 3.33 9.27 19.31
N THR A 48 3.53 10.29 18.49
CA THR A 48 4.21 11.53 18.87
C THR A 48 3.21 12.66 19.13
N TRP A 49 3.69 13.79 19.65
CA TRP A 49 2.87 15.00 19.85
C TRP A 49 2.20 15.51 18.56
N ARG A 50 2.75 15.18 17.39
CA ARG A 50 2.17 15.51 16.08
C ARG A 50 0.93 14.68 15.76
N ASP A 51 0.75 13.56 16.42
CA ASP A 51 -0.38 12.65 16.24
C ASP A 51 -1.64 13.02 17.06
N LYS A 52 -1.62 14.13 17.81
CA LYS A 52 -2.74 14.58 18.70
C LYS A 52 -4.10 14.61 18.00
N ARG A 53 -4.17 15.16 16.77
CA ARG A 53 -5.42 15.24 15.99
C ARG A 53 -5.92 13.82 15.59
N ARG A 54 -5.00 12.90 15.35
CA ARG A 54 -5.29 11.52 15.03
C ARG A 54 -5.80 10.76 16.27
N ILE A 55 -5.15 10.95 17.41
CA ILE A 55 -5.58 10.39 18.70
C ILE A 55 -6.95 10.94 19.10
N ALA A 56 -7.18 12.23 18.99
CA ALA A 56 -8.47 12.86 19.30
C ALA A 56 -9.60 12.35 18.40
N ARG A 57 -9.36 12.18 17.10
CA ARG A 57 -10.32 11.55 16.17
C ARG A 57 -10.64 10.10 16.55
N ARG A 58 -9.65 9.33 17.01
CA ARG A 58 -9.83 7.96 17.48
C ARG A 58 -10.66 7.92 18.76
N LEU A 59 -10.35 8.73 19.73
CA LEU A 59 -11.12 8.82 20.99
C LEU A 59 -12.56 9.23 20.70
N LYS A 60 -12.80 10.20 19.79
CA LYS A 60 -14.15 10.59 19.37
C LYS A 60 -14.89 9.44 18.67
N ARG A 61 -14.23 8.71 17.76
CA ARG A 61 -14.83 7.53 17.11
C ARG A 61 -15.12 6.44 18.12
N TRP A 62 -14.24 6.21 19.07
CA TRP A 62 -14.44 5.23 20.13
C TRP A 62 -15.60 5.59 21.05
N SER A 63 -15.73 6.86 21.45
CA SER A 63 -16.84 7.33 22.27
C SER A 63 -18.20 7.24 21.55
N THR A 64 -18.23 7.48 20.24
CA THR A 64 -19.47 7.28 19.44
C THR A 64 -19.77 5.84 19.15
N SER A 65 -18.79 4.93 19.23
CA SER A 65 -18.94 3.48 19.01
C SER A 65 -19.01 2.66 20.30
N LEU A 66 -19.13 3.29 21.47
CA LEU A 66 -19.33 2.61 22.76
C LEU A 66 -20.53 1.64 22.73
N PHE A 67 -21.55 1.92 21.92
CA PHE A 67 -22.70 1.03 21.70
C PHE A 67 -22.44 -0.09 20.69
N SER A 68 -21.35 -0.05 19.90
CA SER A 68 -21.01 -1.02 18.85
C SER A 68 -19.64 -1.70 19.04
N ASN A 69 -19.08 -1.69 20.26
CA ASN A 69 -17.80 -2.30 20.60
C ASN A 69 -16.61 -1.87 19.67
N GLY A 70 -16.64 -0.67 19.10
CA GLY A 70 -15.58 -0.15 18.23
C GLY A 70 -15.55 -0.75 16.82
N VAL A 71 -16.63 -1.41 16.39
CA VAL A 71 -16.77 -1.99 15.06
C VAL A 71 -17.75 -1.21 14.23
N ARG A 72 -17.45 -1.04 12.95
CA ARG A 72 -18.36 -0.46 11.95
C ARG A 72 -18.37 -1.31 10.69
N GLN A 73 -19.51 -1.46 10.08
CA GLN A 73 -19.63 -2.05 8.76
C GLN A 73 -19.36 -0.97 7.71
N VAL A 74 -18.41 -1.21 6.80
CA VAL A 74 -18.01 -0.26 5.74
C VAL A 74 -18.49 -0.69 4.36
N ALA A 75 -18.78 -2.00 4.21
CA ALA A 75 -19.37 -2.58 3.00
C ALA A 75 -20.09 -3.90 3.40
N PRO A 76 -20.90 -4.49 2.52
CA PRO A 76 -21.43 -5.84 2.76
C PRO A 76 -20.29 -6.82 3.10
N ASN A 77 -20.44 -7.58 4.19
CA ASN A 77 -19.47 -8.55 4.71
C ASN A 77 -18.10 -7.97 5.12
N LEU A 78 -17.95 -6.66 5.21
CA LEU A 78 -16.68 -5.99 5.55
C LEU A 78 -16.87 -5.10 6.78
N PHE A 79 -16.19 -5.48 7.85
CA PHE A 79 -16.23 -4.81 9.15
C PHE A 79 -14.86 -4.26 9.48
N VAL A 80 -14.81 -3.05 10.02
CA VAL A 80 -13.58 -2.39 10.47
C VAL A 80 -13.62 -2.23 11.99
N CYS A 81 -12.57 -2.72 12.64
CA CYS A 81 -12.34 -2.59 14.08
C CYS A 81 -11.14 -1.70 14.34
N SER A 82 -11.34 -0.62 15.10
CA SER A 82 -10.28 0.32 15.51
C SER A 82 -9.96 0.15 16.99
N PRO A 83 -9.16 -0.85 17.39
CA PRO A 83 -8.89 -1.09 18.79
C PRO A 83 -8.05 0.02 19.40
N ILE A 84 -8.25 0.28 20.69
CA ILE A 84 -7.30 1.06 21.48
C ILE A 84 -6.24 0.08 21.98
N VAL A 85 -5.02 0.25 21.50
CA VAL A 85 -3.85 -0.47 21.99
C VAL A 85 -2.77 0.51 22.39
N MET A 86 -2.06 0.18 23.47
CA MET A 86 -0.88 0.92 23.87
C MET A 86 0.25 0.65 22.87
N PRO A 87 1.19 1.58 22.63
CA PRO A 87 2.29 1.38 21.71
C PRO A 87 2.99 0.03 21.94
N PRO A 88 3.31 -0.70 20.84
CA PRO A 88 3.73 -2.11 20.92
C PRO A 88 5.10 -2.34 21.54
N PHE A 89 5.89 -1.29 21.75
CA PHE A 89 7.29 -1.36 22.18
C PHE A 89 7.47 -1.03 23.66
N GLY A 90 6.47 -1.34 24.45
CA GLY A 90 6.48 -0.99 25.85
C GLY A 90 7.01 -2.08 26.76
N GLN A 91 7.20 -1.71 28.02
CA GLN A 91 7.53 -2.56 29.14
C GLN A 91 6.50 -3.69 29.31
N LEU A 92 6.84 -4.76 30.05
CA LEU A 92 5.97 -5.92 30.33
C LEU A 92 4.53 -5.55 30.78
N ARG A 93 4.38 -4.44 31.51
CA ARG A 93 3.07 -3.91 31.94
C ARG A 93 2.17 -3.52 30.75
N GLN A 94 2.72 -2.89 29.70
CA GLN A 94 1.97 -2.48 28.52
C GLN A 94 1.53 -3.70 27.70
N ARG A 95 2.38 -4.71 27.59
CA ARG A 95 2.03 -5.98 26.95
C ARG A 95 0.88 -6.70 27.68
N TYR A 96 0.89 -6.69 28.99
CA TYR A 96 -0.20 -7.26 29.80
C TYR A 96 -1.52 -6.50 29.61
N LEU A 97 -1.49 -5.17 29.58
CA LEU A 97 -2.66 -4.33 29.30
C LEU A 97 -3.17 -4.55 27.87
N ASN A 98 -2.28 -4.62 26.89
CA ASN A 98 -2.65 -4.91 25.51
C ASN A 98 -3.35 -6.26 25.40
N ARG A 99 -2.86 -7.32 26.02
CA ARG A 99 -3.54 -8.63 26.02
C ARG A 99 -4.98 -8.56 26.52
N ARG A 100 -5.26 -7.78 27.56
CA ARG A 100 -6.63 -7.55 28.03
C ARG A 100 -7.47 -6.79 27.00
N LEU A 101 -6.92 -5.76 26.36
CA LEU A 101 -7.59 -5.01 25.31
C LEU A 101 -7.84 -5.87 24.05
N LEU A 102 -6.88 -6.74 23.70
CA LEU A 102 -7.01 -7.67 22.59
C LEU A 102 -8.13 -8.71 22.81
N SER A 103 -8.43 -9.09 24.07
CA SER A 103 -9.56 -9.97 24.37
C SER A 103 -10.90 -9.35 23.98
N LEU A 104 -10.99 -8.02 23.90
CA LEU A 104 -12.19 -7.33 23.37
C LEU A 104 -12.37 -7.61 21.87
N ILE A 105 -11.29 -7.67 21.11
CA ILE A 105 -11.33 -7.99 19.68
C ILE A 105 -11.88 -9.40 19.46
N SER A 106 -11.48 -10.36 20.29
CA SER A 106 -12.03 -11.72 20.25
C SER A 106 -13.55 -11.74 20.53
N ARG A 107 -14.04 -10.91 21.46
CA ARG A 107 -15.48 -10.75 21.70
C ARG A 107 -16.21 -10.12 20.52
N VAL A 108 -15.58 -9.13 19.89
CA VAL A 108 -16.08 -8.51 18.67
C VAL A 108 -16.18 -9.54 17.55
N ALA A 109 -15.15 -10.32 17.29
CA ALA A 109 -15.17 -11.37 16.29
C ALA A 109 -16.31 -12.37 16.56
N ALA A 110 -16.45 -12.81 17.82
CA ALA A 110 -17.54 -13.70 18.22
C ALA A 110 -18.94 -13.09 18.01
N SER A 111 -19.12 -11.78 18.30
CA SER A 111 -20.41 -11.09 18.07
C SER A 111 -20.77 -10.96 16.58
N LEU A 112 -19.78 -11.01 15.70
CA LEU A 112 -19.96 -11.07 14.25
C LEU A 112 -20.12 -12.52 13.74
N GLY A 113 -20.11 -13.52 14.63
CA GLY A 113 -20.18 -14.94 14.28
C GLY A 113 -18.88 -15.49 13.68
N ILE A 114 -17.75 -14.78 13.85
CA ILE A 114 -16.44 -15.21 13.39
C ILE A 114 -15.84 -16.14 14.46
N HIS A 115 -15.68 -17.43 14.13
CA HIS A 115 -15.18 -18.43 15.08
C HIS A 115 -13.92 -19.14 14.60
N ASP A 116 -13.83 -19.45 13.29
CA ASP A 116 -12.71 -20.14 12.67
C ASP A 116 -12.21 -19.33 11.47
N ALA A 117 -11.39 -18.31 11.75
CA ALA A 117 -10.98 -17.33 10.76
C ALA A 117 -9.57 -17.55 10.24
N ILE A 118 -9.36 -17.36 8.95
CA ILE A 118 -8.06 -17.17 8.34
C ILE A 118 -7.46 -15.89 8.94
N LEU A 119 -6.27 -16.00 9.53
CA LEU A 119 -5.56 -14.88 10.13
C LEU A 119 -4.57 -14.30 9.12
N TRP A 120 -4.78 -13.09 8.65
CA TRP A 120 -3.93 -12.44 7.66
C TRP A 120 -3.32 -11.16 8.24
N THR A 121 -2.03 -11.17 8.51
CA THR A 121 -1.35 -9.99 9.06
C THR A 121 -0.40 -9.33 8.08
N PHE A 122 -0.43 -7.99 8.05
CA PHE A 122 0.55 -7.14 7.37
C PHE A 122 1.59 -6.57 8.35
N LEU A 123 1.45 -6.86 9.64
CA LEU A 123 2.27 -6.26 10.68
C LEU A 123 3.12 -7.28 11.42
N PRO A 124 4.44 -7.02 11.54
CA PRO A 124 5.36 -7.86 12.31
C PRO A 124 5.47 -7.42 13.78
N THR A 125 4.39 -6.92 14.41
CA THR A 125 4.43 -6.35 15.77
C THR A 125 4.09 -7.37 16.85
N ASP A 126 4.53 -7.10 18.08
CA ASP A 126 4.15 -7.90 19.26
C ASP A 126 2.64 -8.01 19.42
N THR A 127 1.91 -6.94 19.13
CA THR A 127 0.45 -6.91 19.22
C THR A 127 -0.20 -7.82 18.17
N ALA A 128 0.36 -7.84 16.94
CA ALA A 128 -0.10 -8.76 15.90
C ALA A 128 0.19 -10.21 16.30
N LEU A 129 1.37 -10.50 16.86
CA LEU A 129 1.74 -11.81 17.38
C LEU A 129 0.80 -12.25 18.51
N ASP A 130 0.50 -11.36 19.47
CA ASP A 130 -0.41 -11.68 20.58
C ASP A 130 -1.85 -11.92 20.06
N LEU A 131 -2.32 -11.21 19.01
CA LEU A 131 -3.60 -11.49 18.33
C LEU A 131 -3.59 -12.84 17.63
N ILE A 132 -2.56 -13.15 16.86
CA ILE A 132 -2.43 -14.45 16.20
C ILE A 132 -2.52 -15.57 17.23
N ASN A 133 -1.76 -15.48 18.33
CA ASN A 133 -1.80 -16.48 19.40
C ASN A 133 -3.18 -16.59 20.05
N LEU A 134 -3.89 -15.46 20.23
CA LEU A 134 -5.22 -15.45 20.83
C LEU A 134 -6.27 -16.18 19.96
N PHE A 135 -6.22 -15.99 18.65
CA PHE A 135 -7.15 -16.63 17.74
C PHE A 135 -6.74 -18.06 17.39
N ARG A 136 -5.45 -18.34 17.24
CA ARG A 136 -4.95 -19.69 16.90
C ARG A 136 -5.31 -20.75 17.95
N THR A 137 -5.46 -20.37 19.21
CA THR A 137 -5.92 -21.31 20.27
C THR A 137 -7.36 -21.77 20.07
N LYS A 138 -8.12 -21.09 19.19
CA LYS A 138 -9.55 -21.33 18.97
C LYS A 138 -9.86 -21.69 17.51
N SER A 139 -8.87 -21.75 16.65
CA SER A 139 -9.04 -21.91 15.21
C SER A 139 -7.97 -22.83 14.66
N SER A 140 -8.37 -23.71 13.72
CA SER A 140 -7.49 -24.52 12.89
C SER A 140 -7.12 -23.83 11.59
N SER A 141 -7.67 -22.65 11.32
CA SER A 141 -7.44 -21.91 10.08
C SER A 141 -6.02 -21.41 9.91
N PRO A 142 -5.54 -21.26 8.66
CA PRO A 142 -4.17 -20.85 8.38
C PRO A 142 -3.86 -19.42 8.83
N VAL A 143 -2.59 -19.22 9.16
CA VAL A 143 -1.99 -17.92 9.45
C VAL A 143 -1.19 -17.47 8.23
N ILE A 144 -1.46 -16.27 7.74
CA ILE A 144 -0.80 -15.66 6.59
C ILE A 144 -0.05 -14.41 7.08
N TYR A 145 1.24 -14.35 6.81
CA TYR A 145 2.02 -13.12 6.96
C TYR A 145 2.26 -12.50 5.58
N HIS A 146 1.86 -11.24 5.39
CA HIS A 146 2.07 -10.49 4.15
C HIS A 146 3.11 -9.39 4.38
N CYS A 147 4.36 -9.69 4.09
CA CYS A 147 5.50 -8.80 4.26
C CYS A 147 5.58 -7.84 3.05
N THR A 148 5.23 -6.59 3.25
CA THR A 148 5.16 -5.57 2.19
C THR A 148 6.32 -4.58 2.19
N ALA A 149 7.14 -4.58 3.23
CA ALA A 149 8.31 -3.72 3.38
C ALA A 149 9.26 -4.29 4.44
N ASP A 150 10.52 -3.87 4.44
CA ASP A 150 11.39 -4.03 5.60
C ASP A 150 10.97 -3.02 6.68
N PHE A 151 10.17 -3.48 7.63
CA PHE A 151 9.66 -2.64 8.71
C PHE A 151 10.78 -2.16 9.66
N SER A 152 11.91 -2.81 9.69
CA SER A 152 13.05 -2.40 10.53
C SER A 152 13.65 -1.06 10.10
N GLU A 153 13.52 -0.71 8.81
CA GLU A 153 13.91 0.58 8.26
C GLU A 153 12.90 1.71 8.57
N LEU A 154 11.73 1.36 9.10
CA LEU A 154 10.62 2.28 9.34
C LEU A 154 10.47 2.71 10.81
N THR A 155 11.16 2.04 11.74
CA THR A 155 11.04 2.27 13.18
C THR A 155 12.40 2.25 13.88
N PRO A 156 12.61 3.07 14.93
CA PRO A 156 13.82 3.00 15.75
C PRO A 156 13.92 1.73 16.62
N GLU A 157 12.78 1.07 16.92
CA GLU A 157 12.73 -0.13 17.78
C GLU A 157 12.95 -1.43 16.98
N THR A 158 14.00 -1.45 16.17
CA THR A 158 14.27 -2.52 15.18
C THR A 158 14.48 -3.91 15.79
N SER A 159 15.15 -4.02 16.93
CA SER A 159 15.47 -5.32 17.53
C SER A 159 14.23 -6.08 18.02
N GLN A 160 13.30 -5.38 18.68
CA GLN A 160 12.06 -5.98 19.16
C GLN A 160 11.14 -6.34 17.99
N LEU A 161 11.05 -5.47 16.99
CA LEU A 161 10.26 -5.73 15.80
C LEU A 161 10.75 -6.99 15.07
N ARG A 162 12.06 -7.09 14.81
CA ARG A 162 12.67 -8.27 14.16
C ARG A 162 12.43 -9.56 14.96
N LYS A 163 12.42 -9.48 16.30
CA LYS A 163 12.09 -10.63 17.13
C LYS A 163 10.65 -11.09 16.91
N SER A 164 9.70 -10.17 16.98
CA SER A 164 8.28 -10.47 16.76
C SER A 164 8.02 -10.97 15.34
N GLU A 165 8.68 -10.38 14.34
CA GLU A 165 8.58 -10.80 12.95
C GLU A 165 9.05 -12.24 12.74
N ARG A 166 10.21 -12.62 13.31
CA ARG A 166 10.70 -13.99 13.23
C ARG A 166 9.72 -14.99 13.82
N GLU A 167 9.09 -14.66 14.95
CA GLU A 167 8.09 -15.54 15.56
C GLU A 167 6.81 -15.61 14.69
N ILE A 168 6.38 -14.51 14.06
CA ILE A 168 5.26 -14.52 13.13
C ILE A 168 5.61 -15.36 11.90
N LEU A 169 6.81 -15.20 11.33
CA LEU A 169 7.27 -16.00 10.19
C LEU A 169 7.21 -17.50 10.49
N LYS A 170 7.75 -17.94 11.66
CA LYS A 170 7.71 -19.35 12.09
C LYS A 170 6.28 -19.88 12.32
N LEU A 171 5.36 -19.01 12.74
CA LEU A 171 3.97 -19.37 13.01
C LEU A 171 3.09 -19.36 11.76
N SER A 172 3.54 -18.70 10.70
CA SER A 172 2.77 -18.54 9.47
C SER A 172 2.80 -19.81 8.62
N ASP A 173 1.66 -20.18 8.11
CA ASP A 173 1.49 -21.30 7.18
C ASP A 173 1.81 -20.88 5.74
N LEU A 174 1.59 -19.59 5.44
CA LEU A 174 1.89 -18.93 4.17
C LEU A 174 2.56 -17.57 4.45
N VAL A 175 3.58 -17.27 3.68
CA VAL A 175 4.22 -15.95 3.69
C VAL A 175 4.12 -15.36 2.28
N PHE A 176 3.43 -14.23 2.16
CA PHE A 176 3.38 -13.45 0.93
C PHE A 176 4.32 -12.27 1.04
N VAL A 177 5.13 -12.04 0.01
CA VAL A 177 6.10 -10.95 -0.03
C VAL A 177 5.95 -10.17 -1.33
N THR A 178 6.33 -8.89 -1.36
CA THR A 178 6.14 -8.05 -2.55
C THR A 178 7.30 -8.09 -3.52
N CYS A 179 8.49 -8.55 -3.11
CA CYS A 179 9.68 -8.59 -3.96
C CYS A 179 10.66 -9.70 -3.55
N ARG A 180 11.65 -9.95 -4.40
CA ARG A 180 12.69 -10.97 -4.17
C ARG A 180 13.54 -10.69 -2.94
N GLN A 181 13.83 -9.43 -2.66
CA GLN A 181 14.63 -9.02 -1.51
C GLN A 181 13.94 -9.41 -0.20
N LEU A 182 12.61 -9.21 -0.14
CA LEU A 182 11.81 -9.65 1.01
C LEU A 182 11.64 -11.19 1.05
N ALA A 183 11.59 -11.87 -0.10
CA ALA A 183 11.60 -13.33 -0.11
C ALA A 183 12.90 -13.87 0.51
N ALA A 184 14.06 -13.42 0.05
CA ALA A 184 15.35 -13.80 0.61
C ALA A 184 15.50 -13.49 2.11
N TYR A 185 14.82 -12.45 2.60
CA TYR A 185 14.76 -12.11 4.03
C TYR A 185 13.89 -13.08 4.84
N CYS A 186 12.76 -13.53 4.27
CA CYS A 186 11.80 -14.41 4.96
C CYS A 186 12.14 -15.90 4.88
N GLU A 187 12.71 -16.37 3.76
CA GLU A 187 13.06 -17.78 3.48
C GLU A 187 13.87 -18.50 4.59
N PRO A 188 14.82 -17.86 5.30
CA PRO A 188 15.50 -18.49 6.42
C PRO A 188 14.60 -18.88 7.62
N TRP A 189 13.36 -18.38 7.65
CA TRP A 189 12.43 -18.56 8.77
C TRP A 189 11.15 -19.30 8.39
N ASN A 190 10.86 -19.42 7.08
CA ASN A 190 9.66 -20.07 6.58
C ASN A 190 9.89 -20.58 5.15
N ASP A 191 9.60 -21.86 4.90
CA ASP A 191 9.82 -22.50 3.58
C ASP A 191 8.67 -22.23 2.59
N ASN A 192 7.55 -21.65 3.05
CA ASN A 192 6.34 -21.42 2.25
C ASN A 192 6.17 -19.93 1.89
N VAL A 193 7.19 -19.40 1.21
CA VAL A 193 7.28 -17.98 0.82
C VAL A 193 6.93 -17.79 -0.65
N HIS A 194 5.98 -16.89 -0.94
CA HIS A 194 5.51 -16.62 -2.30
C HIS A 194 5.55 -15.14 -2.62
N ILE A 195 6.00 -14.79 -3.84
CA ILE A 195 6.13 -13.40 -4.29
C ILE A 195 4.85 -12.94 -4.98
N PHE A 196 4.21 -11.91 -4.42
CA PHE A 196 3.09 -11.20 -4.98
C PHE A 196 3.38 -9.69 -4.93
N PRO A 197 3.83 -9.08 -6.04
CA PRO A 197 4.07 -7.64 -6.09
C PRO A 197 2.81 -6.85 -5.76
N ASN A 198 2.96 -5.56 -5.43
CA ASN A 198 1.80 -4.70 -5.23
C ASN A 198 0.94 -4.65 -6.49
N GLY A 199 -0.32 -5.00 -6.35
CA GLY A 199 -1.28 -5.02 -7.44
C GLY A 199 -1.84 -3.65 -7.80
N VAL A 200 -2.63 -3.62 -8.86
CA VAL A 200 -3.40 -2.45 -9.32
C VAL A 200 -4.88 -2.82 -9.47
N ASN A 201 -5.76 -1.88 -9.26
CA ASN A 201 -7.15 -2.01 -9.71
C ASN A 201 -7.21 -1.62 -11.19
N PHE A 202 -6.93 -2.59 -12.06
CA PHE A 202 -6.83 -2.36 -13.49
C PHE A 202 -8.11 -1.76 -14.08
N GLN A 203 -9.27 -2.17 -13.60
CA GLN A 203 -10.55 -1.68 -14.11
C GLN A 203 -10.74 -0.18 -13.88
N ILE A 204 -10.30 0.34 -12.72
CA ILE A 204 -10.39 1.77 -12.43
C ILE A 204 -9.47 2.57 -13.35
N PHE A 205 -8.20 2.16 -13.46
CA PHE A 205 -7.18 2.93 -14.19
C PHE A 205 -7.25 2.77 -15.71
N ASN A 206 -7.85 1.69 -16.21
CA ASN A 206 -8.04 1.47 -17.65
C ASN A 206 -9.30 2.17 -18.22
N LYS A 207 -10.18 2.74 -17.37
CA LYS A 207 -11.40 3.40 -17.84
C LYS A 207 -11.08 4.71 -18.56
N ASN A 208 -11.48 4.81 -19.81
CA ASN A 208 -11.50 6.05 -20.60
C ASN A 208 -12.74 6.92 -20.25
N GLY A 209 -13.02 7.10 -18.95
CA GLY A 209 -14.23 7.81 -18.51
C GLY A 209 -14.19 9.30 -18.85
N HIS A 210 -15.10 9.77 -19.71
CA HIS A 210 -15.42 11.17 -19.86
C HIS A 210 -16.22 11.63 -18.65
N SER A 211 -15.61 12.36 -17.74
CA SER A 211 -16.31 13.09 -16.69
C SER A 211 -15.76 14.49 -16.63
N SER A 212 -16.58 15.43 -17.00
CA SER A 212 -16.35 16.86 -16.82
C SER A 212 -16.56 17.21 -15.36
N SER A 213 -15.50 17.16 -14.56
CA SER A 213 -15.52 17.74 -13.21
C SER A 213 -14.60 18.97 -13.17
N SER A 214 -15.00 19.98 -12.41
CA SER A 214 -14.24 21.20 -12.19
C SER A 214 -12.80 20.98 -11.74
N ASP A 215 -12.54 19.86 -11.05
CA ASP A 215 -11.26 19.56 -10.40
C ASP A 215 -10.11 19.28 -11.39
N VAL A 216 -10.40 18.94 -12.64
CA VAL A 216 -9.39 18.72 -13.69
C VAL A 216 -9.36 19.82 -14.73
N SER A 217 -10.23 20.85 -14.63
CA SER A 217 -10.31 21.95 -15.61
C SER A 217 -9.00 22.71 -15.73
N ILE A 218 -8.26 22.88 -14.64
CA ILE A 218 -6.95 23.51 -14.64
C ILE A 218 -5.95 22.80 -15.56
N LEU A 219 -6.02 21.46 -15.65
CA LEU A 219 -5.09 20.69 -16.49
C LEU A 219 -5.36 20.79 -17.97
N SER A 220 -6.59 21.18 -18.37
CA SER A 220 -6.92 21.37 -19.79
C SER A 220 -6.24 22.59 -20.40
N SER A 221 -5.91 23.60 -19.60
CA SER A 221 -5.21 24.81 -19.99
C SER A 221 -3.73 24.84 -19.57
N THR A 222 -3.26 23.79 -18.88
CA THR A 222 -1.87 23.70 -18.44
C THR A 222 -0.94 23.48 -19.64
N PRO A 223 0.17 24.26 -19.75
CA PRO A 223 1.15 24.10 -20.82
C PRO A 223 1.74 22.69 -20.88
N ARG A 224 2.03 22.20 -22.08
CA ARG A 224 2.67 20.88 -22.28
C ARG A 224 4.17 21.03 -22.54
N PRO A 225 4.99 20.01 -22.22
CA PRO A 225 4.57 18.71 -21.69
C PRO A 225 4.21 18.79 -20.19
N ILE A 226 3.28 17.92 -19.76
CA ILE A 226 2.89 17.75 -18.36
C ILE A 226 3.58 16.52 -17.79
N ILE A 227 4.48 16.75 -16.85
CA ILE A 227 5.18 15.71 -16.10
C ILE A 227 4.44 15.48 -14.78
N GLY A 228 3.88 14.28 -14.61
CA GLY A 228 2.95 14.02 -13.54
C GLY A 228 3.41 13.01 -12.50
N TYR A 229 3.05 13.26 -11.25
CA TYR A 229 3.21 12.33 -10.13
C TYR A 229 1.88 12.18 -9.40
N ILE A 230 1.48 10.93 -9.13
CA ILE A 230 0.32 10.61 -8.27
C ILE A 230 0.79 9.85 -7.05
N GLY A 231 0.36 10.31 -5.87
CA GLY A 231 0.63 9.68 -4.59
C GLY A 231 1.04 10.66 -3.52
N GLY A 232 1.18 10.19 -2.29
CA GLY A 232 1.63 11.04 -1.19
C GLY A 232 3.01 11.65 -1.45
N LEU A 233 3.14 12.94 -1.18
CA LEU A 233 4.41 13.66 -1.17
C LEU A 233 5.07 13.44 0.20
N HIS A 234 5.77 12.32 0.34
CA HIS A 234 6.32 11.81 1.59
C HIS A 234 7.86 11.73 1.55
N ARG A 235 8.46 11.35 2.66
CA ARG A 235 9.93 11.31 2.88
C ARG A 235 10.73 10.46 1.88
N PHE A 236 10.11 9.56 1.12
CA PHE A 236 10.81 8.77 0.09
C PHE A 236 10.83 9.45 -1.28
N VAL A 237 10.08 10.53 -1.47
CA VAL A 237 10.17 11.36 -2.67
C VAL A 237 11.43 12.21 -2.58
N ASP A 238 12.22 12.22 -3.64
CA ASP A 238 13.45 13.02 -3.73
C ASP A 238 13.10 14.46 -4.13
N PHE A 239 12.93 15.31 -3.11
CA PHE A 239 12.57 16.71 -3.31
C PHE A 239 13.75 17.55 -3.81
N ASP A 240 14.98 17.13 -3.56
CA ASP A 240 16.16 17.83 -4.08
C ASP A 240 16.27 17.59 -5.59
N LEU A 241 16.14 16.34 -6.03
CA LEU A 241 16.04 15.98 -7.44
C LEU A 241 14.91 16.71 -8.14
N LEU A 242 13.69 16.69 -7.57
CA LEU A 242 12.52 17.37 -8.13
C LEU A 242 12.75 18.88 -8.26
N THR A 243 13.26 19.53 -7.22
CA THR A 243 13.50 20.97 -7.21
C THR A 243 14.48 21.38 -8.32
N GLU A 244 15.53 20.58 -8.50
CA GLU A 244 16.53 20.83 -9.53
C GLU A 244 15.96 20.63 -10.93
N MET A 245 15.22 19.54 -11.18
CA MET A 245 14.58 19.29 -12.47
C MET A 245 13.58 20.38 -12.86
N VAL A 246 12.73 20.80 -11.90
CA VAL A 246 11.75 21.89 -12.10
C VAL A 246 12.46 23.20 -12.49
N ARG A 247 13.59 23.51 -11.85
CA ARG A 247 14.40 24.69 -12.14
C ARG A 247 15.03 24.65 -13.54
N LEU A 248 15.50 23.46 -13.97
CA LEU A 248 16.18 23.25 -15.25
C LEU A 248 15.21 23.18 -16.46
N ARG A 249 13.93 22.92 -16.22
CA ARG A 249 12.89 22.84 -17.25
C ARG A 249 11.69 23.74 -16.91
N PRO A 250 11.86 25.06 -16.93
CA PRO A 250 10.79 26.00 -16.60
C PRO A 250 9.64 25.98 -17.60
N GLU A 251 9.88 25.50 -18.82
CA GLU A 251 8.89 25.34 -19.89
C GLU A 251 7.98 24.10 -19.71
N TRP A 252 8.34 23.16 -18.82
CA TRP A 252 7.50 22.00 -18.53
C TRP A 252 6.58 22.27 -17.36
N SER A 253 5.39 21.68 -17.39
CA SER A 253 4.46 21.72 -16.28
C SER A 253 4.61 20.49 -15.39
N TRP A 254 4.85 20.73 -14.10
CA TRP A 254 5.05 19.66 -13.10
C TRP A 254 3.82 19.54 -12.21
N VAL A 255 3.09 18.43 -12.31
CA VAL A 255 1.80 18.22 -11.65
C VAL A 255 1.91 17.13 -10.61
N PHE A 256 1.56 17.47 -9.37
CA PHE A 256 1.58 16.56 -8.23
C PHE A 256 0.18 16.40 -7.65
N VAL A 257 -0.32 15.16 -7.60
CA VAL A 257 -1.67 14.81 -7.12
C VAL A 257 -1.53 13.87 -5.92
N GLY A 258 -1.89 14.32 -4.74
CA GLY A 258 -1.87 13.51 -3.52
C GLY A 258 -1.64 14.32 -2.24
N PRO A 259 -1.76 13.67 -1.08
CA PRO A 259 -1.59 14.34 0.20
C PRO A 259 -0.13 14.79 0.42
N ILE A 260 0.02 16.00 0.94
CA ILE A 260 1.31 16.56 1.34
C ILE A 260 1.64 16.04 2.75
N GLN A 261 2.68 15.22 2.87
CA GLN A 261 3.08 14.56 4.12
C GLN A 261 4.43 15.06 4.66
N THR A 262 5.13 15.90 3.87
CA THR A 262 6.37 16.58 4.24
C THR A 262 6.36 17.99 3.65
N SER A 263 7.34 18.87 4.01
CA SER A 263 7.42 20.22 3.42
C SER A 263 7.67 20.12 1.91
N VAL A 264 6.90 20.92 1.16
CA VAL A 264 7.01 21.12 -0.29
C VAL A 264 7.32 22.56 -0.66
N ASP A 265 7.70 23.39 0.31
CA ASP A 265 7.87 24.84 0.17
C ASP A 265 8.85 25.21 -0.95
N ARG A 266 9.91 24.39 -1.14
CA ARG A 266 10.91 24.58 -2.21
C ARG A 266 10.31 24.34 -3.61
N LEU A 267 9.35 23.44 -3.74
CA LEU A 267 8.65 23.20 -5.00
C LEU A 267 7.55 24.24 -5.24
N ALA A 268 6.83 24.61 -4.20
CA ALA A 268 5.67 25.51 -4.30
C ALA A 268 6.02 26.94 -4.77
N GLN A 269 7.30 27.31 -4.74
CA GLN A 269 7.75 28.64 -5.23
C GLN A 269 7.82 28.75 -6.76
N PHE A 270 7.80 27.63 -7.48
CA PHE A 270 7.90 27.64 -8.93
C PHE A 270 6.52 27.77 -9.59
N SER A 271 6.40 28.68 -10.56
CA SER A 271 5.15 28.97 -11.27
C SER A 271 4.68 27.83 -12.19
N ASN A 272 5.58 26.93 -12.59
CA ASN A 272 5.31 25.75 -13.41
C ASN A 272 5.02 24.48 -12.59
N VAL A 273 4.84 24.62 -11.25
CA VAL A 273 4.49 23.51 -10.34
C VAL A 273 3.03 23.63 -9.91
N TYR A 274 2.29 22.55 -10.05
CA TYR A 274 0.88 22.43 -9.70
C TYR A 274 0.70 21.38 -8.61
N LEU A 275 0.37 21.80 -7.38
CA LEU A 275 0.10 20.95 -6.23
C LEU A 275 -1.42 20.80 -6.08
N LEU A 276 -2.00 19.72 -6.55
CA LEU A 276 -3.46 19.53 -6.61
C LEU A 276 -4.07 18.88 -5.35
N GLY A 277 -3.23 18.58 -4.35
CA GLY A 277 -3.67 18.03 -3.08
C GLY A 277 -4.22 16.61 -3.18
N GLU A 278 -4.81 16.16 -2.07
CA GLU A 278 -5.36 14.81 -1.94
C GLU A 278 -6.62 14.63 -2.77
N GLN A 279 -6.68 13.53 -3.51
CA GLN A 279 -7.80 13.15 -4.36
C GLN A 279 -8.26 11.73 -3.99
N ARG A 280 -9.55 11.44 -4.24
CA ARG A 280 -10.08 10.07 -4.07
C ARG A 280 -9.45 9.14 -5.09
N HIS A 281 -9.12 7.91 -4.67
CA HIS A 281 -8.44 6.92 -5.51
C HIS A 281 -9.16 6.69 -6.85
N GLU A 282 -10.50 6.61 -6.82
CA GLU A 282 -11.30 6.39 -8.03
C GLU A 282 -11.28 7.58 -9.00
N SER A 283 -10.87 8.77 -8.54
CA SER A 283 -10.77 9.97 -9.38
C SER A 283 -9.40 10.13 -10.05
N LEU A 284 -8.35 9.43 -9.57
CA LEU A 284 -6.98 9.55 -10.06
C LEU A 284 -6.82 9.34 -11.56
N PRO A 285 -7.52 8.41 -12.23
CA PRO A 285 -7.43 8.24 -13.68
C PRO A 285 -7.76 9.50 -14.50
N ARG A 286 -8.57 10.42 -13.94
CA ARG A 286 -8.93 11.67 -14.61
C ARG A 286 -7.71 12.60 -14.75
N PHE A 287 -6.83 12.62 -13.78
CA PHE A 287 -5.59 13.41 -13.79
C PHE A 287 -4.56 12.77 -14.71
N LEU A 288 -4.41 11.43 -14.66
CA LEU A 288 -3.46 10.69 -15.50
C LEU A 288 -3.65 10.97 -17.00
N ARG A 289 -4.86 11.20 -17.45
CA ARG A 289 -5.12 11.48 -18.87
C ARG A 289 -4.33 12.69 -19.39
N TYR A 290 -4.11 13.68 -18.55
CA TYR A 290 -3.41 14.90 -18.93
C TYR A 290 -1.89 14.77 -18.91
N PHE A 291 -1.35 13.78 -18.22
CA PHE A 291 0.10 13.60 -18.11
C PHE A 291 0.69 13.05 -19.41
N ASP A 292 1.78 13.66 -19.85
CA ASP A 292 2.55 13.18 -20.99
C ASP A 292 3.55 12.10 -20.54
N VAL A 293 4.20 12.32 -19.39
CA VAL A 293 5.08 11.35 -18.72
C VAL A 293 4.74 11.29 -17.24
N CYS A 294 4.69 10.07 -16.68
CA CYS A 294 4.55 9.84 -15.26
C CYS A 294 5.89 9.55 -14.62
N ILE A 295 6.15 10.09 -13.42
CA ILE A 295 7.45 9.93 -12.75
C ILE A 295 7.34 9.22 -11.40
N VAL A 296 8.41 8.51 -11.02
CA VAL A 296 8.61 7.94 -9.68
C VAL A 296 10.00 8.36 -9.17
N PRO A 297 10.14 9.61 -8.70
CA PRO A 297 11.42 10.19 -8.27
C PRO A 297 11.68 9.88 -6.80
N TYR A 298 12.02 8.63 -6.50
CA TYR A 298 12.26 8.20 -5.12
C TYR A 298 13.73 8.24 -4.76
N ILE A 299 14.02 8.58 -3.50
CA ILE A 299 15.37 8.50 -2.94
C ILE A 299 15.84 7.03 -3.00
N LYS A 300 17.05 6.81 -3.52
CA LYS A 300 17.71 5.50 -3.53
C LYS A 300 18.39 5.26 -2.18
N SER A 301 17.85 4.38 -1.35
CA SER A 301 18.33 4.09 0.01
C SER A 301 17.98 2.65 0.42
N SER A 302 18.50 2.19 1.56
CA SER A 302 18.12 0.89 2.16
C SER A 302 16.59 0.81 2.39
N ALA A 303 16.00 1.89 2.89
CA ALA A 303 14.56 1.97 3.14
C ALA A 303 13.69 1.85 1.88
N THR A 304 14.21 2.23 0.71
CA THR A 304 13.50 2.13 -0.57
C THR A 304 13.90 0.91 -1.40
N ALA A 305 14.89 0.14 -0.97
CA ALA A 305 15.39 -1.03 -1.69
C ALA A 305 14.32 -2.14 -1.86
N THR A 306 13.40 -2.26 -0.90
CA THR A 306 12.29 -3.24 -0.93
C THR A 306 10.95 -2.63 -1.34
N VAL A 307 10.91 -1.32 -1.61
CA VAL A 307 9.67 -0.63 -1.99
C VAL A 307 9.28 -1.01 -3.42
N VAL A 308 8.06 -1.54 -3.58
CA VAL A 308 7.41 -1.75 -4.88
C VAL A 308 6.35 -0.67 -5.06
N PRO A 309 6.64 0.40 -5.82
CA PRO A 309 5.69 1.50 -5.99
C PRO A 309 4.43 1.06 -6.75
N THR A 310 3.27 1.10 -6.10
CA THR A 310 1.96 0.74 -6.70
C THR A 310 1.65 1.57 -7.93
N LYS A 311 2.07 2.86 -7.92
CA LYS A 311 1.81 3.83 -8.98
C LYS A 311 2.38 3.44 -10.34
N VAL A 312 3.44 2.62 -10.40
CA VAL A 312 3.95 2.11 -11.68
C VAL A 312 2.87 1.35 -12.43
N ASN A 313 2.22 0.39 -11.76
CA ASN A 313 1.13 -0.38 -12.37
C ASN A 313 -0.11 0.49 -12.67
N GLU A 314 -0.38 1.51 -11.85
CA GLU A 314 -1.47 2.47 -12.10
C GLU A 314 -1.22 3.30 -13.36
N TYR A 315 0.02 3.80 -13.54
CA TYR A 315 0.42 4.53 -14.73
C TYR A 315 0.37 3.65 -15.99
N LEU A 316 0.90 2.44 -15.91
CA LEU A 316 0.87 1.48 -17.00
C LEU A 316 -0.58 1.06 -17.36
N ALA A 317 -1.47 0.89 -16.37
CA ALA A 317 -2.89 0.59 -16.60
C ALA A 317 -3.60 1.73 -17.32
N ALA A 318 -3.19 2.98 -17.09
CA ALA A 318 -3.64 4.15 -17.83
C ALA A 318 -2.93 4.29 -19.21
N GLY A 319 -2.00 3.40 -19.55
CA GLY A 319 -1.24 3.41 -20.80
C GLY A 319 -0.12 4.46 -20.84
N LYS A 320 0.23 5.08 -19.72
CA LYS A 320 1.19 6.18 -19.66
C LYS A 320 2.64 5.68 -19.67
N PRO A 321 3.56 6.43 -20.31
CA PRO A 321 4.98 6.20 -20.17
C PRO A 321 5.45 6.56 -18.75
N VAL A 322 6.44 5.84 -18.25
CA VAL A 322 6.93 5.96 -16.86
C VAL A 322 8.43 6.13 -16.82
N VAL A 323 8.89 7.12 -16.08
CA VAL A 323 10.30 7.30 -15.72
C VAL A 323 10.45 7.15 -14.21
N SER A 324 11.40 6.34 -13.78
CA SER A 324 11.62 6.06 -12.36
C SER A 324 13.09 6.13 -11.99
N THR A 325 13.40 6.50 -10.75
CA THR A 325 14.70 6.22 -10.16
C THR A 325 14.99 4.71 -10.20
N GLU A 326 16.27 4.35 -10.31
CA GLU A 326 16.77 2.97 -10.33
C GLU A 326 16.62 2.29 -8.96
N LEU A 327 15.38 2.07 -8.53
CA LEU A 327 15.12 1.23 -7.36
C LEU A 327 15.33 -0.24 -7.73
N PRO A 328 15.91 -1.07 -6.85
CA PRO A 328 16.15 -2.50 -7.14
C PRO A 328 14.89 -3.23 -7.64
N THR A 329 13.76 -3.00 -7.00
CA THR A 329 12.46 -3.61 -7.35
C THR A 329 11.96 -3.16 -8.73
N ILE A 330 12.17 -1.88 -9.09
CA ILE A 330 11.81 -1.33 -10.40
C ILE A 330 12.73 -1.86 -11.49
N CYS A 331 14.04 -1.93 -11.21
CA CYS A 331 15.01 -2.52 -12.15
C CYS A 331 14.67 -3.99 -12.42
N ASP A 332 14.35 -4.77 -11.38
CA ASP A 332 13.94 -6.17 -11.52
C ASP A 332 12.64 -6.33 -12.31
N PHE A 333 11.68 -5.44 -12.11
CA PHE A 333 10.45 -5.40 -12.89
C PHE A 333 10.74 -5.05 -14.35
N ASN A 334 11.54 -4.01 -14.59
CA ASN A 334 11.83 -3.54 -15.95
C ASN A 334 12.70 -4.49 -16.76
N LYS A 335 13.61 -5.25 -16.13
CA LYS A 335 14.37 -6.34 -16.79
C LYS A 335 13.47 -7.41 -17.42
N ARG A 336 12.26 -7.63 -16.87
CA ARG A 336 11.31 -8.62 -17.38
C ARG A 336 10.37 -8.08 -18.44
N HIS A 337 10.01 -6.80 -18.31
CA HIS A 337 8.91 -6.24 -19.07
C HIS A 337 9.32 -5.15 -20.07
N HIS A 338 10.49 -4.52 -19.90
CA HIS A 338 10.99 -3.46 -20.78
C HIS A 338 9.92 -2.38 -21.09
N VAL A 339 9.26 -1.86 -20.05
CA VAL A 339 8.02 -1.08 -20.19
C VAL A 339 8.13 0.33 -19.63
N LEU A 340 9.26 0.66 -19.00
CA LEU A 340 9.54 1.97 -18.43
C LEU A 340 11.02 2.34 -18.60
N ILE A 341 11.38 3.59 -18.35
CA ILE A 341 12.76 4.06 -18.35
C ILE A 341 13.19 4.23 -16.89
N THR A 342 14.37 3.70 -16.55
CA THR A 342 15.00 3.95 -15.26
C THR A 342 16.18 4.89 -15.43
N ALA A 343 16.36 5.81 -14.46
CA ALA A 343 17.48 6.75 -14.47
C ALA A 343 18.11 6.83 -13.08
N PRO A 344 19.41 7.12 -13.01
CA PRO A 344 20.08 7.51 -11.77
C PRO A 344 19.41 8.74 -11.13
N PRO A 345 19.54 8.95 -9.80
CA PRO A 345 18.91 10.10 -9.12
C PRO A 345 19.69 11.41 -9.29
N GLN A 346 20.14 11.71 -10.51
CA GLN A 346 20.75 12.98 -10.92
C GLN A 346 19.80 13.70 -11.88
N ALA A 347 19.72 15.03 -11.76
CA ALA A 347 18.75 15.82 -12.49
C ALA A 347 18.93 15.71 -14.02
N ASP A 348 20.16 15.79 -14.51
CA ASP A 348 20.44 15.71 -15.95
C ASP A 348 20.07 14.34 -16.53
N ASP A 349 20.44 13.24 -15.85
CA ASP A 349 20.12 11.88 -16.30
C ASP A 349 18.60 11.62 -16.27
N PHE A 350 17.92 12.09 -15.22
CA PHE A 350 16.48 11.91 -15.09
C PHE A 350 15.71 12.76 -16.11
N LEU A 351 16.15 13.98 -16.38
CA LEU A 351 15.61 14.84 -17.43
C LEU A 351 15.82 14.25 -18.83
N GLN A 352 16.99 13.68 -19.09
CA GLN A 352 17.27 12.96 -20.34
C GLN A 352 16.32 11.77 -20.51
N ALA A 353 16.05 11.00 -19.44
CA ALA A 353 15.10 9.91 -19.46
C ALA A 353 13.67 10.38 -19.72
N ILE A 354 13.27 11.55 -19.18
CA ILE A 354 11.97 12.17 -19.49
C ILE A 354 11.92 12.62 -20.96
N ASP A 355 12.95 13.28 -21.47
CA ASP A 355 13.05 13.69 -22.87
C ASP A 355 12.96 12.48 -23.82
N GLU A 356 13.63 11.38 -23.49
CA GLU A 356 13.51 10.10 -24.22
C GLU A 356 12.08 9.57 -24.16
N SER A 357 11.48 9.56 -22.98
CA SER A 357 10.11 9.11 -22.76
C SER A 357 9.06 9.90 -23.55
N LEU A 358 9.26 11.22 -23.69
CA LEU A 358 8.41 12.10 -24.49
C LEU A 358 8.48 11.81 -26.00
N ARG A 359 9.61 11.24 -26.47
CA ARG A 359 9.81 10.85 -27.89
C ARG A 359 9.30 9.44 -28.19
N LEU A 360 9.01 8.63 -27.15
CA LEU A 360 8.51 7.27 -27.35
C LEU A 360 7.18 7.28 -28.11
N PRO A 361 6.94 6.28 -28.98
CA PRO A 361 5.68 6.13 -29.65
C PRO A 361 4.49 6.08 -28.68
N THR A 362 3.44 6.79 -29.03
CA THR A 362 2.14 6.77 -28.33
C THR A 362 1.08 6.03 -29.16
N ASP A 363 1.53 5.12 -30.04
CA ASP A 363 0.67 4.30 -30.86
C ASP A 363 -0.17 3.31 -30.03
N PRO A 364 -1.27 2.79 -30.59
CA PRO A 364 -2.16 1.88 -29.88
C PRO A 364 -1.47 0.59 -29.40
N GLU A 365 -0.44 0.11 -30.11
CA GLU A 365 0.27 -1.13 -29.76
C GLU A 365 1.12 -0.94 -28.50
N THR A 366 1.90 0.14 -28.46
CA THR A 366 2.71 0.52 -27.28
C THR A 366 1.83 0.75 -26.04
N ILE A 367 0.70 1.45 -26.21
CA ILE A 367 -0.29 1.64 -25.14
C ILE A 367 -0.87 0.31 -24.68
N ALA A 368 -1.25 -0.56 -25.61
CA ALA A 368 -1.80 -1.89 -25.30
C ALA A 368 -0.77 -2.77 -24.56
N TYR A 369 0.52 -2.67 -24.92
CA TYR A 369 1.59 -3.39 -24.24
C TYR A 369 1.72 -2.96 -22.77
N ARG A 370 1.77 -1.65 -22.49
CA ARG A 370 1.80 -1.12 -21.10
C ARG A 370 0.61 -1.63 -20.30
N LYS A 371 -0.59 -1.55 -20.85
CA LYS A 371 -1.83 -2.04 -20.23
C LYS A 371 -1.81 -3.55 -19.99
N ARG A 372 -1.26 -4.34 -20.91
CA ARG A 372 -1.10 -5.80 -20.76
C ARG A 372 -0.19 -6.13 -19.60
N VAL A 373 0.95 -5.44 -19.46
CA VAL A 373 1.86 -5.63 -18.32
C VAL A 373 1.19 -5.28 -17.00
N ALA A 374 0.45 -4.15 -16.93
CA ALA A 374 -0.30 -3.78 -15.73
C ALA A 374 -1.38 -4.83 -15.37
N ARG A 375 -2.04 -5.42 -16.37
CA ARG A 375 -3.09 -6.44 -16.16
C ARG A 375 -2.54 -7.72 -15.52
N LEU A 376 -1.27 -8.08 -15.75
CA LEU A 376 -0.62 -9.20 -15.06
C LEU A 376 -0.51 -8.98 -13.55
N ASN A 377 -0.52 -7.71 -13.13
CA ASN A 377 -0.48 -7.29 -11.74
C ASN A 377 -1.85 -6.79 -11.23
N ASP A 378 -2.97 -7.16 -11.87
CA ASP A 378 -4.30 -6.87 -11.30
C ASP A 378 -4.48 -7.62 -9.98
N TRP A 379 -5.06 -6.94 -8.99
CA TRP A 379 -5.39 -7.55 -7.70
C TRP A 379 -6.22 -8.82 -7.82
N GLN A 380 -7.08 -8.92 -8.86
CA GLN A 380 -7.86 -10.12 -9.09
C GLN A 380 -6.96 -11.32 -9.40
N VAL A 381 -5.96 -11.12 -10.27
CA VAL A 381 -4.98 -12.17 -10.65
C VAL A 381 -4.18 -12.62 -9.43
N HIS A 382 -3.70 -11.67 -8.62
CA HIS A 382 -2.97 -11.99 -7.40
C HIS A 382 -3.84 -12.73 -6.38
N LEU A 383 -5.07 -12.25 -6.14
CA LEU A 383 -5.96 -12.86 -5.16
C LEU A 383 -6.46 -14.25 -5.59
N ASP A 384 -6.62 -14.51 -6.88
CA ASP A 384 -6.94 -15.84 -7.38
C ASP A 384 -5.79 -16.82 -7.12
N ALA A 385 -4.55 -16.42 -7.41
CA ALA A 385 -3.36 -17.23 -7.12
C ALA A 385 -3.13 -17.41 -5.60
N MET A 386 -3.26 -16.36 -4.80
CA MET A 386 -3.19 -16.45 -3.34
C MET A 386 -4.26 -17.39 -2.79
N SER A 387 -5.48 -17.32 -3.33
CA SER A 387 -6.60 -18.18 -2.92
C SER A 387 -6.31 -19.66 -3.15
N THR A 388 -5.69 -20.02 -4.27
CA THR A 388 -5.29 -21.41 -4.55
C THR A 388 -4.32 -21.93 -3.49
N LEU A 389 -3.36 -21.11 -3.07
CA LEU A 389 -2.42 -21.47 -2.00
C LEU A 389 -3.14 -21.61 -0.65
N ILE A 390 -4.06 -20.71 -0.33
CA ILE A 390 -4.84 -20.75 0.91
C ILE A 390 -5.73 -22.00 0.94
N GLU A 391 -6.38 -22.34 -0.16
CA GLU A 391 -7.21 -23.55 -0.27
C GLU A 391 -6.37 -24.82 -0.09
N SER A 392 -5.15 -24.84 -0.62
CA SER A 392 -4.21 -25.95 -0.40
C SER A 392 -3.86 -26.12 1.09
N GLU A 393 -3.63 -25.01 1.81
CA GLU A 393 -3.34 -25.08 3.25
C GLU A 393 -4.59 -25.49 4.08
N LEU A 394 -5.77 -25.03 3.70
CA LEU A 394 -7.02 -25.47 4.33
C LEU A 394 -7.24 -26.98 4.12
N GLY A 395 -6.97 -27.51 2.94
CA GLY A 395 -7.09 -28.94 2.63
C GLY A 395 -6.13 -29.85 3.40
N LYS A 396 -4.97 -29.35 3.84
CA LYS A 396 -4.04 -30.11 4.70
C LYS A 396 -4.52 -30.27 6.14
N ARG A 397 -5.54 -29.51 6.55
CA ARG A 397 -6.00 -29.42 7.93
C ARG A 397 -7.40 -30.03 8.17
N GLY A 398 -8.12 -30.33 7.10
CA GLY A 398 -9.41 -31.03 7.11
C GLY A 398 -9.21 -32.53 6.87
#